data_19240a1233cfc6f3a4109c895217ec6f
#
_entry.id   19240a1233cfc6f3a4109c895217ec6f
#
_cell.length_a   1.000
_cell.length_b   1.000
_cell.length_c   1.000
_cell.angle_alpha   90.00
_cell.angle_beta   90.00
_cell.angle_gamma   90.00
#
_symmetry.space_group_name_H-M   'P 1'
#
loop_
_entity.id
_entity.type
_entity.pdbx_description
1 polymer ?
#
loop_
_entity_poly.entity_id
_entity_poly.type
_entity_poly.pdbx_seq_one_letter_code
_entity_poly.pdbx_strand_id
1 'polypeptide(L)'
;MLCFLPAWAMAQAGTACVENGTVAQTNACAVKAFQEADTGNQILYGDVMRALSADERPALRRNQNEWTRQRAQHCKRAEAALEDRSDWSARYHDCLTRQIKARDQELRRWLHLGPPLQ
;
A
#
# COMPACT_ATOMS: atom_id res chain seq x y z
N MET A 1 -11.61 -21.81 -32.54
CA MET A 1 -10.29 -21.87 -31.92
C MET A 1 -10.48 -21.86 -30.40
N LEU A 2 -10.30 -23.03 -29.76
CA LEU A 2 -10.40 -23.14 -28.30
C LEU A 2 -9.07 -22.64 -27.69
N CYS A 3 -9.10 -21.48 -27.03
CA CYS A 3 -7.97 -21.03 -26.23
C CYS A 3 -7.94 -21.84 -24.95
N PHE A 4 -7.09 -22.86 -24.88
CA PHE A 4 -6.78 -23.52 -23.63
C PHE A 4 -5.87 -22.57 -22.80
N LEU A 5 -6.45 -21.89 -21.79
CA LEU A 5 -5.64 -21.23 -20.78
C LEU A 5 -4.93 -22.33 -19.96
N PRO A 6 -3.61 -22.27 -19.85
CA PRO A 6 -2.91 -23.28 -19.05
C PRO A 6 -3.36 -23.20 -17.58
N ALA A 7 -3.52 -24.36 -16.94
CA ALA A 7 -4.01 -24.46 -15.55
C ALA A 7 -3.22 -23.61 -14.56
N TRP A 8 -1.94 -23.36 -14.83
CA TRP A 8 -1.11 -22.51 -13.97
C TRP A 8 -1.51 -21.03 -14.01
N ALA A 9 -2.16 -20.55 -15.07
CA ALA A 9 -2.65 -19.18 -15.13
C ALA A 9 -3.78 -18.93 -14.13
N MET A 10 -4.55 -19.94 -13.78
CA MET A 10 -5.60 -19.83 -12.74
C MET A 10 -5.03 -19.87 -11.33
N ALA A 11 -3.90 -20.56 -11.11
CA ALA A 11 -3.21 -20.57 -9.82
C ALA A 11 -2.59 -19.19 -9.48
N GLN A 12 -2.30 -18.36 -10.51
CA GLN A 12 -1.76 -17.01 -10.32
C GLN A 12 -2.84 -15.96 -10.04
N ALA A 13 -4.12 -16.29 -10.21
CA ALA A 13 -5.23 -15.36 -9.92
C ALA A 13 -5.38 -15.08 -8.41
N GLY A 14 -4.66 -15.83 -7.56
CA GLY A 14 -4.71 -15.65 -6.11
C GLY A 14 -5.97 -16.19 -5.47
N THR A 15 -5.97 -16.21 -4.16
CA THR A 15 -7.13 -16.63 -3.36
C THR A 15 -8.12 -15.46 -3.29
N ALA A 16 -9.40 -15.74 -3.43
CA ALA A 16 -10.45 -14.73 -3.28
C ALA A 16 -10.52 -14.21 -1.83
N CYS A 17 -10.78 -12.93 -1.67
CA CYS A 17 -11.09 -12.35 -0.38
C CYS A 17 -12.47 -12.82 0.07
N VAL A 18 -12.53 -13.49 1.21
CA VAL A 18 -13.77 -13.87 1.88
C VAL A 18 -13.64 -13.48 3.35
N GLU A 19 -14.45 -12.52 3.78
CA GLU A 19 -14.48 -12.10 5.17
C GLU A 19 -15.00 -13.26 6.03
N ASN A 20 -14.33 -13.51 7.16
CA ASN A 20 -14.61 -14.64 8.05
C ASN A 20 -14.41 -16.01 7.37
N GLY A 21 -13.66 -16.06 6.27
CA GLY A 21 -13.30 -17.30 5.58
C GLY A 21 -12.08 -17.98 6.19
N THR A 22 -11.40 -18.79 5.38
CA THR A 22 -10.14 -19.43 5.75
C THR A 22 -9.05 -18.38 5.99
N VAL A 23 -7.93 -18.79 6.62
CA VAL A 23 -6.77 -17.90 6.80
C VAL A 23 -6.28 -17.37 5.45
N ALA A 24 -6.20 -18.21 4.42
CA ALA A 24 -5.81 -17.78 3.08
C ALA A 24 -6.77 -16.74 2.51
N GLN A 25 -8.07 -16.92 2.71
CA GLN A 25 -9.10 -15.99 2.23
C GLN A 25 -9.06 -14.66 3.00
N THR A 26 -8.85 -14.69 4.30
CA THR A 26 -8.73 -13.45 5.10
C THR A 26 -7.42 -12.73 4.81
N ASN A 27 -6.32 -13.44 4.55
CA ASN A 27 -5.07 -12.85 4.06
C ASN A 27 -5.31 -12.11 2.74
N ALA A 28 -6.09 -12.70 1.84
CA ALA A 28 -6.44 -12.08 0.56
C ALA A 28 -7.23 -10.78 0.75
N CYS A 29 -8.08 -10.71 1.77
CA CYS A 29 -8.80 -9.49 2.11
C CYS A 29 -7.86 -8.36 2.54
N ALA A 30 -6.84 -8.67 3.33
CA ALA A 30 -5.85 -7.69 3.76
C ALA A 30 -5.02 -7.17 2.58
N VAL A 31 -4.63 -8.05 1.64
CA VAL A 31 -3.93 -7.67 0.41
C VAL A 31 -4.80 -6.74 -0.44
N LYS A 32 -6.08 -7.08 -0.61
CA LYS A 32 -7.02 -6.26 -1.37
C LYS A 32 -7.18 -4.86 -0.75
N ALA A 33 -7.34 -4.79 0.57
CA ALA A 33 -7.46 -3.52 1.29
C ALA A 33 -6.20 -2.67 1.11
N PHE A 34 -5.01 -3.30 1.17
CA PHE A 34 -3.75 -2.62 0.91
C PHE A 34 -3.69 -2.06 -0.52
N GLN A 35 -4.07 -2.85 -1.52
CA GLN A 35 -4.04 -2.42 -2.93
C GLN A 35 -4.97 -1.22 -3.17
N GLU A 36 -6.15 -1.23 -2.57
CA GLU A 36 -7.11 -0.13 -2.65
C GLU A 36 -6.55 1.13 -1.97
N ALA A 37 -5.97 0.99 -0.78
CA ALA A 37 -5.36 2.10 -0.06
C ALA A 37 -4.17 2.68 -0.83
N ASP A 38 -3.33 1.82 -1.40
CA ASP A 38 -2.15 2.22 -2.17
C ASP A 38 -2.55 2.99 -3.43
N THR A 39 -3.58 2.52 -4.14
CA THR A 39 -4.13 3.23 -5.29
C THR A 39 -4.65 4.62 -4.89
N GLY A 40 -5.40 4.70 -3.80
CA GLY A 40 -5.90 5.97 -3.27
C GLY A 40 -4.77 6.95 -2.90
N ASN A 41 -3.70 6.43 -2.30
CA ASN A 41 -2.52 7.23 -1.94
C ASN A 41 -1.83 7.79 -3.19
N GLN A 42 -1.68 6.98 -4.24
CA GLN A 42 -1.07 7.42 -5.50
C GLN A 42 -1.89 8.51 -6.17
N ILE A 43 -3.22 8.39 -6.14
CA ILE A 43 -4.12 9.41 -6.67
C ILE A 43 -3.97 10.72 -5.87
N LEU A 44 -4.00 10.64 -4.55
CA LEU A 44 -3.83 11.80 -3.67
C LEU A 44 -2.47 12.46 -3.89
N TYR A 45 -1.40 11.67 -4.00
CA TYR A 45 -0.06 12.18 -4.31
C TYR A 45 -0.06 12.97 -5.63
N GLY A 46 -0.69 12.44 -6.66
CA GLY A 46 -0.82 13.12 -7.95
C GLY A 46 -1.58 14.44 -7.83
N ASP A 47 -2.66 14.47 -7.04
CA ASP A 47 -3.44 15.69 -6.80
C ASP A 47 -2.60 16.75 -6.09
N VAL A 48 -1.85 16.35 -5.07
CA VAL A 48 -0.97 17.28 -4.33
C VAL A 48 0.14 17.80 -5.25
N MET A 49 0.76 16.93 -6.04
CA MET A 49 1.78 17.34 -7.02
C MET A 49 1.26 18.41 -7.97
N ARG A 50 0.03 18.27 -8.47
CA ARG A 50 -0.56 19.26 -9.37
C ARG A 50 -0.86 20.59 -8.66
N ALA A 51 -1.18 20.54 -7.38
CA ALA A 51 -1.48 21.75 -6.58
C ALA A 51 -0.22 22.52 -6.17
N LEU A 52 0.93 21.83 -6.06
CA LEU A 52 2.18 22.47 -5.68
C LEU A 52 2.81 23.23 -6.84
N SER A 53 3.59 24.27 -6.52
CA SER A 53 4.40 24.97 -7.52
C SER A 53 5.49 24.05 -8.09
N ALA A 54 6.00 24.41 -9.26
CA ALA A 54 7.08 23.65 -9.90
C ALA A 54 8.31 23.53 -9.00
N ASP A 55 8.59 24.56 -8.19
CA ASP A 55 9.75 24.58 -7.29
C ASP A 55 9.58 23.61 -6.10
N GLU A 56 8.35 23.37 -5.69
CA GLU A 56 8.04 22.52 -4.52
C GLU A 56 7.94 21.04 -4.87
N ARG A 57 7.60 20.72 -6.12
CA ARG A 57 7.36 19.34 -6.56
C ARG A 57 8.54 18.38 -6.34
N PRO A 58 9.80 18.77 -6.61
CA PRO A 58 10.92 17.85 -6.36
C PRO A 58 11.04 17.40 -4.91
N ALA A 59 10.74 18.28 -3.96
CA ALA A 59 10.78 17.94 -2.54
C ALA A 59 9.74 16.88 -2.19
N LEU A 60 8.51 17.03 -2.67
CA LEU A 60 7.46 16.03 -2.44
C LEU A 60 7.80 14.69 -3.11
N ARG A 61 8.34 14.73 -4.32
CA ARG A 61 8.73 13.52 -5.03
C ARG A 61 9.76 12.71 -4.24
N ARG A 62 10.82 13.37 -3.75
CA ARG A 62 11.84 12.70 -2.92
C ARG A 62 11.24 12.14 -1.63
N ASN A 63 10.40 12.94 -0.99
CA ASN A 63 9.75 12.55 0.28
C ASN A 63 8.85 11.33 0.08
N GLN A 64 8.06 11.29 -0.99
CA GLN A 64 7.18 10.16 -1.29
C GLN A 64 7.98 8.90 -1.63
N ASN A 65 9.05 9.03 -2.42
CA ASN A 65 9.90 7.89 -2.79
C ASN A 65 10.58 7.28 -1.56
N GLU A 66 11.07 8.10 -0.66
CA GLU A 66 11.68 7.64 0.58
C GLU A 66 10.64 6.96 1.48
N TRP A 67 9.47 7.54 1.64
CA TRP A 67 8.39 6.94 2.41
C TRP A 67 7.99 5.57 1.85
N THR A 68 7.87 5.45 0.52
CA THR A 68 7.52 4.18 -0.13
C THR A 68 8.53 3.08 0.20
N ARG A 69 9.83 3.41 0.22
CA ARG A 69 10.87 2.46 0.59
C ARG A 69 10.82 2.09 2.07
N GLN A 70 10.62 3.08 2.94
CA GLN A 70 10.65 2.89 4.39
C GLN A 70 9.45 2.10 4.91
N ARG A 71 8.27 2.25 4.30
CA ARG A 71 7.06 1.58 4.77
C ARG A 71 7.20 0.06 4.78
N ALA A 72 7.78 -0.51 3.73
CA ALA A 72 7.97 -1.96 3.63
C ALA A 72 8.97 -2.47 4.67
N GLN A 73 10.08 -1.77 4.86
CA GLN A 73 11.08 -2.13 5.86
C GLN A 73 10.51 -2.02 7.27
N HIS A 74 9.75 -0.96 7.54
CA HIS A 74 9.09 -0.75 8.84
C HIS A 74 8.15 -1.92 9.16
N CYS A 75 7.28 -2.29 8.24
CA CYS A 75 6.30 -3.34 8.46
C CYS A 75 6.93 -4.73 8.54
N LYS A 76 7.99 -5.00 7.76
CA LYS A 76 8.74 -6.25 7.89
C LYS A 76 9.35 -6.41 9.27
N ARG A 77 9.95 -5.33 9.81
CA ARG A 77 10.52 -5.36 11.16
C ARG A 77 9.46 -5.48 12.23
N ALA A 78 8.34 -4.74 12.08
CA ALA A 78 7.26 -4.76 13.06
C ALA A 78 6.63 -6.14 13.20
N GLU A 79 6.55 -6.92 12.10
CA GLU A 79 5.91 -8.23 12.08
C GLU A 79 6.91 -9.40 12.01
N ALA A 80 8.22 -9.13 12.20
CA ALA A 80 9.28 -10.14 12.04
C ALA A 80 9.11 -11.33 13.00
N ALA A 81 8.68 -11.08 14.23
CA ALA A 81 8.49 -12.14 15.23
C ALA A 81 7.37 -13.11 14.86
N LEU A 82 6.47 -12.75 13.96
CA LEU A 82 5.29 -13.52 13.56
C LEU A 82 5.40 -14.07 12.13
N GLU A 83 6.60 -14.01 11.55
CA GLU A 83 6.84 -14.37 10.14
C GLU A 83 6.42 -15.81 9.80
N ASP A 84 6.52 -16.73 10.77
CA ASP A 84 6.16 -18.14 10.58
C ASP A 84 4.67 -18.42 10.73
N ARG A 85 3.87 -17.43 11.10
CA ARG A 85 2.43 -17.61 11.27
C ARG A 85 1.71 -17.61 9.92
N SER A 86 0.66 -18.43 9.83
CA SER A 86 -0.16 -18.52 8.61
C SER A 86 -0.88 -17.22 8.28
N ASP A 87 -1.12 -16.35 9.26
CA ASP A 87 -1.76 -15.05 9.09
C ASP A 87 -0.75 -13.89 8.94
N TRP A 88 0.54 -14.19 8.75
CA TRP A 88 1.57 -13.15 8.63
C TRP A 88 1.28 -12.18 7.48
N SER A 89 0.81 -12.71 6.33
CA SER A 89 0.48 -11.87 5.18
C SER A 89 -0.57 -10.81 5.52
N ALA A 90 -1.64 -11.19 6.26
CA ALA A 90 -2.64 -10.24 6.71
C ALA A 90 -2.03 -9.18 7.63
N ARG A 91 -1.20 -9.60 8.58
CA ARG A 91 -0.56 -8.67 9.53
C ARG A 91 0.35 -7.68 8.83
N TYR A 92 1.15 -8.16 7.89
CA TYR A 92 2.06 -7.32 7.10
C TYR A 92 1.29 -6.30 6.26
N HIS A 93 0.27 -6.75 5.53
CA HIS A 93 -0.53 -5.86 4.67
C HIS A 93 -1.39 -4.89 5.48
N ASP A 94 -1.91 -5.29 6.64
CA ASP A 94 -2.60 -4.38 7.56
C ASP A 94 -1.67 -3.30 8.08
N CYS A 95 -0.42 -3.65 8.38
CA CYS A 95 0.61 -2.67 8.76
C CYS A 95 0.83 -1.66 7.64
N LEU A 96 1.01 -2.12 6.40
CA LEU A 96 1.17 -1.24 5.24
C LEU A 96 -0.03 -0.31 5.05
N THR A 97 -1.26 -0.83 5.23
CA THR A 97 -2.47 -0.03 5.13
C THR A 97 -2.51 1.08 6.18
N ARG A 98 -2.11 0.79 7.42
CA ARG A 98 -2.01 1.82 8.48
C ARG A 98 -0.98 2.89 8.12
N GLN A 99 0.17 2.50 7.57
CA GLN A 99 1.19 3.43 7.11
C GLN A 99 0.65 4.36 6.01
N ILE A 100 -0.13 3.80 5.08
CA ILE A 100 -0.73 4.55 3.99
C ILE A 100 -1.74 5.58 4.52
N LYS A 101 -2.60 5.18 5.47
CA LYS A 101 -3.59 6.10 6.06
C LYS A 101 -2.92 7.27 6.77
N ALA A 102 -1.83 7.02 7.49
CA ALA A 102 -1.04 8.08 8.11
C ALA A 102 -0.40 8.98 7.04
N ARG A 103 0.12 8.40 5.97
CA ARG A 103 0.72 9.16 4.86
C ARG A 103 -0.30 10.04 4.14
N ASP A 104 -1.53 9.56 3.96
CA ASP A 104 -2.60 10.35 3.34
C ASP A 104 -2.83 11.65 4.11
N GLN A 105 -2.78 11.62 5.44
CA GLN A 105 -2.92 12.82 6.25
C GLN A 105 -1.75 13.78 6.04
N GLU A 106 -0.53 13.27 5.94
CA GLU A 106 0.65 14.09 5.63
C GLU A 106 0.55 14.73 4.25
N LEU A 107 0.10 13.98 3.24
CA LEU A 107 -0.10 14.51 1.90
C LEU A 107 -1.15 15.63 1.89
N ARG A 108 -2.22 15.50 2.67
CA ARG A 108 -3.23 16.56 2.82
C ARG A 108 -2.63 17.81 3.46
N ARG A 109 -1.70 17.66 4.40
CA ARG A 109 -0.97 18.82 4.96
C ARG A 109 -0.15 19.52 3.89
N TRP A 110 0.56 18.77 3.05
CA TRP A 110 1.26 19.35 1.92
C TRP A 110 0.31 20.17 1.02
N LEU A 111 -0.89 19.64 0.78
CA LEU A 111 -1.89 20.30 -0.05
C LEU A 111 -2.35 21.64 0.55
N HIS A 112 -2.54 21.69 1.86
CA HIS A 112 -3.11 22.86 2.54
C HIS A 112 -2.06 23.82 3.07
N LEU A 113 -0.90 23.33 3.49
CA LEU A 113 0.13 24.10 4.19
C LEU A 113 1.43 24.22 3.40
N GLY A 114 1.55 23.51 2.28
CA GLY A 114 2.80 23.42 1.53
C GLY A 114 3.83 22.52 2.21
N PRO A 115 5.10 22.57 1.74
CA PRO A 115 6.17 21.73 2.31
C PRO A 115 6.33 21.97 3.80
N PRO A 116 6.67 20.92 4.59
CA PRO A 116 6.96 21.14 6.01
C PRO A 116 8.17 22.04 6.17
N LEU A 117 8.13 22.92 7.17
CA LEU A 117 9.26 23.76 7.55
C LEU A 117 10.37 22.87 8.10
N GLN A 118 11.57 23.06 7.55
CA GLN A 118 12.78 22.39 8.04
C GLN A 118 13.42 23.20 9.14
#